data_8fbff1e9a4c6ff8dac80352668938ad7
#
_entry.id   8fbff1e9a4c6ff8dac80352668938ad7
#
_cell.length_a   1.000
_cell.length_b   1.000
_cell.length_c   1.000
_cell.angle_alpha   90.00
_cell.angle_beta   90.00
_cell.angle_gamma   90.00
#
_symmetry.space_group_name_H-M   'P 1'
#
loop_
_entity.id
_entity.type
_entity.pdbx_description
1 polymer ?
#
loop_
_entity_poly.entity_id
_entity_poly.type
_entity_poly.pdbx_seq_one_letter_code
_entity_poly.pdbx_strand_id
1 'polypeptide(L)'
;LEKFNKQIKDTKFSLPLVEDVLSNLHGAKIFSSLDVKQAYHQISLDEESQWLLAFQIDGRPKVCFQTLPMGLKNSSAAYLRLMSMMFSDLQYCTVNVFVDDLIIFSNDERKHLEDLEEVLKRFAERNMVLNGRKALIAKTQVPFVGFLVGTDGIKLIPKKVDDIRTLNAPKDKKKVQQFLGMV
;
A
#
# COMPACT_ATOMS: atom_id res chain seq x y z
N LEU A 1 -16.06 12.08 -10.15
CA LEU A 1 -15.48 10.85 -10.74
C LEU A 1 -16.49 9.71 -10.95
N GLU A 2 -17.59 9.62 -10.20
CA GLU A 2 -18.53 8.47 -10.26
C GLU A 2 -19.08 8.22 -11.68
N LYS A 3 -19.57 9.28 -12.37
CA LYS A 3 -20.08 9.14 -13.76
C LYS A 3 -18.98 8.71 -14.73
N PHE A 4 -17.76 9.20 -14.53
CA PHE A 4 -16.61 8.88 -15.34
C PHE A 4 -16.17 7.43 -15.13
N ASN A 5 -16.15 6.96 -13.89
CA ASN A 5 -15.78 5.58 -13.54
C ASN A 5 -16.69 4.52 -14.21
N LYS A 6 -17.96 4.88 -14.53
CA LYS A 6 -18.89 3.98 -15.25
C LYS A 6 -18.50 3.78 -16.72
N GLN A 7 -17.72 4.70 -17.29
CA GLN A 7 -17.29 4.65 -18.70
C GLN A 7 -15.88 4.06 -18.85
N ILE A 8 -15.10 4.02 -17.76
CA ILE A 8 -13.74 3.46 -17.80
C ILE A 8 -13.79 1.95 -17.91
N LYS A 9 -13.06 1.42 -18.88
CA LYS A 9 -12.80 -0.02 -18.98
C LYS A 9 -12.00 -0.49 -17.76
N ASP A 10 -12.47 -1.54 -17.12
CA ASP A 10 -11.83 -2.10 -15.93
C ASP A 10 -10.49 -2.73 -16.30
N THR A 11 -9.42 -2.27 -15.65
CA THR A 11 -8.10 -2.88 -15.75
C THR A 11 -7.83 -3.61 -14.45
N LYS A 12 -8.01 -4.94 -14.49
CA LYS A 12 -7.74 -5.78 -13.32
C LYS A 12 -6.23 -5.94 -13.12
N PHE A 13 -5.80 -5.78 -11.89
CA PHE A 13 -4.47 -6.17 -11.43
C PHE A 13 -4.68 -7.12 -10.25
N SER A 14 -4.09 -8.32 -10.34
CA SER A 14 -4.22 -9.30 -9.25
C SER A 14 -3.33 -8.89 -8.11
N LEU A 15 -3.93 -8.67 -6.95
CA LEU A 15 -3.19 -8.53 -5.69
C LEU A 15 -2.66 -9.91 -5.27
N PRO A 16 -1.47 -9.97 -4.67
CA PRO A 16 -1.03 -11.17 -3.99
C PRO A 16 -1.98 -11.49 -2.82
N LEU A 17 -2.08 -12.74 -2.44
CA LEU A 17 -2.81 -13.10 -1.22
C LEU A 17 -2.05 -12.60 0.01
N VAL A 18 -2.77 -12.12 1.00
CA VAL A 18 -2.18 -11.66 2.28
C VAL A 18 -1.36 -12.77 2.93
N GLU A 19 -1.88 -13.99 2.88
CA GLU A 19 -1.23 -15.19 3.41
C GLU A 19 0.12 -15.47 2.73
N ASP A 20 0.22 -15.33 1.40
CA ASP A 20 1.46 -15.50 0.65
C ASP A 20 2.50 -14.46 1.05
N VAL A 21 2.07 -13.20 1.18
CA VAL A 21 2.97 -12.09 1.54
C VAL A 21 3.46 -12.22 2.98
N LEU A 22 2.63 -12.72 3.88
CA LEU A 22 3.00 -12.93 5.29
C LEU A 22 3.87 -14.18 5.48
N SER A 23 3.60 -15.27 4.76
CA SER A 23 4.35 -16.53 4.91
C SER A 23 5.84 -16.38 4.62
N ASN A 24 6.21 -15.50 3.68
CA ASN A 24 7.60 -15.23 3.31
C ASN A 24 8.40 -14.45 4.37
N LEU A 25 7.73 -13.88 5.36
CA LEU A 25 8.39 -13.13 6.45
C LEU A 25 8.91 -14.06 7.57
N HIS A 26 8.58 -15.35 7.49
CA HIS A 26 9.00 -16.33 8.50
C HIS A 26 10.52 -16.48 8.56
N GLY A 27 11.06 -16.42 9.78
CA GLY A 27 12.51 -16.58 10.04
C GLY A 27 13.33 -15.31 9.88
N ALA A 28 12.76 -14.22 9.36
CA ALA A 28 13.44 -12.93 9.32
C ALA A 28 13.61 -12.36 10.75
N LYS A 29 14.70 -11.63 10.96
CA LYS A 29 15.06 -11.07 12.27
C LYS A 29 14.99 -9.56 12.32
N ILE A 30 15.09 -8.90 11.17
CA ILE A 30 15.13 -7.45 11.05
C ILE A 30 14.15 -7.02 9.98
N PHE A 31 13.36 -6.00 10.30
CA PHE A 31 12.29 -5.50 9.45
C PHE A 31 12.36 -3.99 9.31
N SER A 32 12.08 -3.48 8.12
CA SER A 32 11.80 -2.07 7.89
C SER A 32 10.46 -1.92 7.17
N SER A 33 9.61 -1.03 7.66
CA SER A 33 8.33 -0.70 7.02
C SER A 33 8.40 0.71 6.46
N LEU A 34 8.04 0.86 5.20
CA LEU A 34 8.05 2.13 4.47
C LEU A 34 6.65 2.46 3.97
N ASP A 35 6.26 3.72 4.07
CA ASP A 35 4.98 4.28 3.63
C ASP A 35 5.24 5.27 2.48
N VAL A 36 4.56 5.09 1.34
CA VAL A 36 4.72 5.99 0.20
C VAL A 36 3.84 7.21 0.38
N LYS A 37 4.45 8.40 0.38
CA LYS A 37 3.72 9.65 0.61
C LYS A 37 2.76 9.95 -0.54
N GLN A 38 1.45 10.00 -0.26
CA GLN A 38 0.43 10.32 -1.28
C GLN A 38 0.60 9.51 -2.58
N ALA A 39 0.77 8.21 -2.46
CA ALA A 39 1.18 7.27 -3.50
C ALA A 39 0.61 7.56 -4.91
N TYR A 40 -0.71 7.71 -5.05
CA TYR A 40 -1.35 7.98 -6.34
C TYR A 40 -0.94 9.32 -6.95
N HIS A 41 -0.80 10.35 -6.12
CA HIS A 41 -0.44 11.70 -6.56
C HIS A 41 1.03 11.84 -7.01
N GLN A 42 1.82 10.79 -6.92
CA GLN A 42 3.18 10.77 -7.46
C GLN A 42 3.26 10.19 -8.88
N ILE A 43 2.15 9.70 -9.41
CA ILE A 43 2.07 9.16 -10.78
C ILE A 43 1.52 10.25 -11.69
N SER A 44 2.33 10.73 -12.63
CA SER A 44 1.92 11.71 -13.62
C SER A 44 0.93 11.12 -14.62
N LEU A 45 -0.03 11.92 -15.05
CA LEU A 45 -0.94 11.61 -16.14
C LEU A 45 -0.41 12.23 -17.44
N ASP A 46 -0.56 11.52 -18.55
CA ASP A 46 -0.37 12.08 -19.88
C ASP A 46 -1.43 13.17 -20.19
N GLU A 47 -1.14 14.05 -21.14
CA GLU A 47 -2.02 15.20 -21.45
C GLU A 47 -3.44 14.77 -21.83
N GLU A 48 -3.59 13.70 -22.60
CA GLU A 48 -4.89 13.19 -23.02
C GLU A 48 -5.72 12.75 -21.81
N SER A 49 -5.13 11.98 -20.89
CA SER A 49 -5.76 11.58 -19.64
C SER A 49 -6.09 12.76 -18.73
N GLN A 50 -5.24 13.80 -18.69
CA GLN A 50 -5.52 15.02 -17.93
C GLN A 50 -6.78 15.71 -18.42
N TRP A 51 -6.94 15.87 -19.74
CA TRP A 51 -8.12 16.48 -20.35
C TRP A 51 -9.40 15.69 -20.11
N LEU A 52 -9.32 14.36 -20.16
CA LEU A 52 -10.44 13.48 -19.86
C LEU A 52 -10.92 13.62 -18.41
N LEU A 53 -10.02 13.93 -17.48
CA LEU A 53 -10.32 14.13 -16.07
C LEU A 53 -10.56 15.59 -15.68
N ALA A 54 -10.69 16.46 -16.67
CA ALA A 54 -10.97 17.88 -16.42
C ALA A 54 -12.36 18.09 -15.81
N PHE A 55 -12.45 18.98 -14.85
CA PHE A 55 -13.71 19.36 -14.19
C PHE A 55 -13.79 20.87 -14.00
N GLN A 56 -14.99 21.35 -13.75
CA GLN A 56 -15.23 22.77 -13.52
C GLN A 56 -15.66 22.99 -12.08
N ILE A 57 -15.10 24.01 -11.49
CA ILE A 57 -15.51 24.55 -10.20
C ILE A 57 -16.24 25.86 -10.49
N ASP A 58 -17.40 26.07 -9.86
CA ASP A 58 -18.20 27.27 -10.07
C ASP A 58 -17.37 28.53 -9.87
N GLY A 59 -17.46 29.45 -10.85
CA GLY A 59 -16.70 30.71 -10.87
C GLY A 59 -15.21 30.59 -11.19
N ARG A 60 -14.72 29.40 -11.61
CA ARG A 60 -13.31 29.18 -11.98
C ARG A 60 -13.17 28.60 -13.39
N PRO A 61 -12.02 28.79 -14.06
CA PRO A 61 -11.69 28.04 -15.28
C PRO A 61 -11.73 26.54 -15.06
N LYS A 62 -11.85 25.77 -16.14
CA LYS A 62 -11.65 24.31 -16.10
C LYS A 62 -10.27 23.98 -15.54
N VAL A 63 -10.23 23.01 -14.65
CA VAL A 63 -9.01 22.47 -14.06
C VAL A 63 -8.94 20.97 -14.34
N CYS A 64 -7.73 20.42 -14.39
CA CYS A 64 -7.51 18.99 -14.59
C CYS A 64 -6.55 18.46 -13.54
N PHE A 65 -6.62 17.15 -13.28
CA PHE A 65 -5.62 16.47 -12.51
C PHE A 65 -4.35 16.28 -13.35
N GLN A 66 -3.20 16.70 -12.84
CA GLN A 66 -1.90 16.43 -13.46
C GLN A 66 -1.34 15.08 -13.04
N THR A 67 -1.81 14.58 -11.92
CA THR A 67 -1.40 13.30 -11.35
C THR A 67 -2.61 12.41 -11.09
N LEU A 68 -2.37 11.14 -10.89
CA LEU A 68 -3.40 10.12 -10.72
C LEU A 68 -4.29 10.45 -9.49
N PRO A 69 -5.58 10.71 -9.67
CA PRO A 69 -6.46 11.08 -8.57
C PRO A 69 -6.93 9.87 -7.77
N MET A 70 -7.17 10.07 -6.49
CA MET A 70 -7.88 9.10 -5.67
C MET A 70 -9.34 8.95 -6.14
N GLY A 71 -9.87 7.72 -6.06
CA GLY A 71 -11.25 7.43 -6.43
C GLY A 71 -11.51 7.24 -7.93
N LEU A 72 -10.49 7.31 -8.78
CA LEU A 72 -10.56 6.85 -10.16
C LEU A 72 -10.49 5.31 -10.18
N LYS A 73 -11.33 4.66 -10.97
CA LYS A 73 -11.51 3.20 -11.00
C LYS A 73 -10.20 2.41 -11.12
N ASN A 74 -9.29 2.87 -11.98
CA ASN A 74 -8.03 2.17 -12.28
C ASN A 74 -6.82 2.70 -11.50
N SER A 75 -6.98 3.67 -10.59
CA SER A 75 -5.84 4.26 -9.86
C SER A 75 -5.06 3.22 -9.07
N SER A 76 -5.75 2.35 -8.35
CA SER A 76 -5.10 1.29 -7.57
C SER A 76 -4.35 0.31 -8.48
N ALA A 77 -4.95 -0.10 -9.61
CA ALA A 77 -4.31 -1.00 -10.55
C ALA A 77 -3.05 -0.39 -11.19
N ALA A 78 -3.07 0.90 -11.53
CA ALA A 78 -1.93 1.61 -12.08
C ALA A 78 -0.78 1.71 -11.07
N TYR A 79 -1.09 2.07 -9.82
CA TYR A 79 -0.11 2.14 -8.74
C TYR A 79 0.53 0.77 -8.46
N LEU A 80 -0.29 -0.27 -8.31
CA LEU A 80 0.19 -1.62 -8.05
C LEU A 80 1.08 -2.14 -9.20
N ARG A 81 0.73 -1.81 -10.44
CA ARG A 81 1.56 -2.14 -11.60
C ARG A 81 2.92 -1.46 -11.53
N LEU A 82 2.98 -0.18 -11.15
CA LEU A 82 4.23 0.55 -10.95
C LEU A 82 5.08 -0.12 -9.86
N MET A 83 4.51 -0.40 -8.70
CA MET A 83 5.20 -1.06 -7.59
C MET A 83 5.71 -2.45 -7.99
N SER A 84 4.90 -3.23 -8.70
CA SER A 84 5.31 -4.53 -9.23
C SER A 84 6.48 -4.40 -10.20
N MET A 85 6.48 -3.42 -11.09
CA MET A 85 7.61 -3.18 -12.01
C MET A 85 8.88 -2.76 -11.27
N MET A 86 8.75 -2.04 -10.15
CA MET A 86 9.90 -1.58 -9.36
C MET A 86 10.54 -2.70 -8.54
N PHE A 87 9.74 -3.68 -8.08
CA PHE A 87 10.18 -4.63 -7.06
C PHE A 87 9.95 -6.10 -7.42
N SER A 88 9.59 -6.44 -8.68
CA SER A 88 9.28 -7.81 -9.09
C SER A 88 10.40 -8.83 -8.81
N ASP A 89 11.65 -8.41 -8.92
CA ASP A 89 12.86 -9.22 -8.66
C ASP A 89 13.19 -9.35 -7.16
N LEU A 90 12.71 -8.46 -6.32
CA LEU A 90 12.90 -8.45 -4.86
C LEU A 90 11.69 -9.00 -4.09
N GLN A 91 10.52 -9.04 -4.75
CA GLN A 91 9.27 -9.51 -4.15
C GLN A 91 9.43 -10.95 -3.66
N TYR A 92 9.00 -11.21 -2.44
CA TYR A 92 9.13 -12.49 -1.73
C TYR A 92 10.57 -12.92 -1.36
N CYS A 93 11.59 -12.14 -1.72
CA CYS A 93 12.99 -12.42 -1.38
C CYS A 93 13.46 -11.54 -0.22
N THR A 94 13.37 -10.23 -0.38
CA THR A 94 13.84 -9.23 0.59
C THR A 94 12.83 -8.12 0.81
N VAL A 95 11.85 -8.00 -0.08
CA VAL A 95 10.79 -6.98 -0.04
C VAL A 95 9.44 -7.65 -0.25
N ASN A 96 8.45 -7.23 0.50
CA ASN A 96 7.05 -7.49 0.17
C ASN A 96 6.30 -6.17 0.03
N VAL A 97 5.61 -6.03 -1.10
CA VAL A 97 4.71 -4.89 -1.38
C VAL A 97 3.27 -5.40 -1.36
N PHE A 98 2.45 -4.74 -0.58
CA PHE A 98 1.02 -4.99 -0.54
C PHE A 98 0.24 -3.67 -0.51
N VAL A 99 -0.35 -3.31 -1.62
CA VAL A 99 -1.01 -2.01 -1.85
C VAL A 99 -0.05 -0.86 -1.50
N ASP A 100 -0.32 -0.10 -0.44
CA ASP A 100 0.48 1.05 0.00
C ASP A 100 1.55 0.67 1.04
N ASP A 101 1.50 -0.55 1.57
CA ASP A 101 2.43 -1.05 2.57
C ASP A 101 3.64 -1.73 1.91
N LEU A 102 4.83 -1.36 2.31
CA LEU A 102 6.09 -1.99 1.90
C LEU A 102 6.88 -2.41 3.12
N ILE A 103 7.30 -3.67 3.15
CA ILE A 103 8.17 -4.22 4.19
C ILE A 103 9.45 -4.80 3.57
N ILE A 104 10.58 -4.46 4.17
CA ILE A 104 11.90 -5.04 3.89
C ILE A 104 12.22 -5.95 5.05
N PHE A 105 12.71 -7.15 4.78
CA PHE A 105 12.98 -8.16 5.79
C PHE A 105 14.27 -8.92 5.48
N SER A 106 15.07 -9.20 6.50
CA SER A 106 16.39 -9.83 6.36
C SER A 106 16.76 -10.61 7.63
N ASN A 107 17.75 -11.49 7.53
CA ASN A 107 18.21 -12.32 8.64
C ASN A 107 19.41 -11.72 9.39
N ASP A 108 20.13 -10.79 8.78
CA ASP A 108 21.28 -10.10 9.39
C ASP A 108 21.29 -8.61 9.05
N GLU A 109 21.99 -7.83 9.86
CA GLU A 109 22.00 -6.36 9.78
C GLU A 109 22.67 -5.83 8.50
N ARG A 110 23.75 -6.45 8.08
CA ARG A 110 24.49 -6.00 6.89
C ARG A 110 23.63 -6.18 5.64
N LYS A 111 23.04 -7.37 5.49
CA LYS A 111 22.14 -7.66 4.38
C LYS A 111 20.93 -6.73 4.40
N HIS A 112 20.40 -6.43 5.60
CA HIS A 112 19.27 -5.52 5.73
C HIS A 112 19.59 -4.09 5.26
N LEU A 113 20.78 -3.59 5.55
CA LEU A 113 21.22 -2.27 5.07
C LEU A 113 21.38 -2.24 3.55
N GLU A 114 21.96 -3.29 2.95
CA GLU A 114 22.10 -3.43 1.51
C GLU A 114 20.71 -3.47 0.82
N ASP A 115 19.78 -4.24 1.35
CA ASP A 115 18.41 -4.34 0.84
C ASP A 115 17.64 -3.00 0.98
N LEU A 116 17.80 -2.32 2.10
CA LEU A 116 17.21 -1.01 2.33
C LEU A 116 17.77 0.04 1.36
N GLU A 117 19.08 0.07 1.15
CA GLU A 117 19.74 0.98 0.20
C GLU A 117 19.21 0.75 -1.21
N GLU A 118 19.11 -0.50 -1.66
CA GLU A 118 18.56 -0.86 -2.97
C GLU A 118 17.11 -0.38 -3.15
N VAL A 119 16.27 -0.59 -2.13
CA VAL A 119 14.89 -0.11 -2.16
C VAL A 119 14.82 1.41 -2.24
N LEU A 120 15.59 2.13 -1.42
CA LEU A 120 15.62 3.59 -1.43
C LEU A 120 16.13 4.15 -2.76
N LYS A 121 17.13 3.51 -3.36
CA LYS A 121 17.65 3.86 -4.69
C LYS A 121 16.57 3.74 -5.76
N ARG A 122 15.78 2.66 -5.79
CA ARG A 122 14.69 2.48 -6.75
C ARG A 122 13.61 3.55 -6.62
N PHE A 123 13.27 3.95 -5.40
CA PHE A 123 12.36 5.08 -5.17
C PHE A 123 12.96 6.40 -5.70
N ALA A 124 14.24 6.66 -5.46
CA ALA A 124 14.93 7.85 -5.94
C ALA A 124 15.00 7.90 -7.48
N GLU A 125 15.33 6.79 -8.15
CA GLU A 125 15.36 6.67 -9.60
C GLU A 125 14.01 6.95 -10.28
N ARG A 126 12.91 6.70 -9.57
CA ARG A 126 11.55 6.99 -10.01
C ARG A 126 11.00 8.33 -9.50
N ASN A 127 11.83 9.14 -8.83
CA ASN A 127 11.44 10.40 -8.19
C ASN A 127 10.27 10.24 -7.23
N MET A 128 10.13 9.07 -6.59
CA MET A 128 9.07 8.80 -5.62
C MET A 128 9.52 9.14 -4.21
N VAL A 129 8.62 9.76 -3.46
CA VAL A 129 8.89 10.26 -2.10
C VAL A 129 8.26 9.35 -1.06
N LEU A 130 9.06 8.91 -0.10
CA LEU A 130 8.63 8.16 1.06
C LEU A 130 8.24 9.08 2.22
N ASN A 131 7.37 8.60 3.10
CA ASN A 131 7.00 9.28 4.31
C ASN A 131 7.97 8.91 5.45
N GLY A 132 9.07 9.66 5.57
CA GLY A 132 10.10 9.37 6.58
C GLY A 132 9.62 9.43 8.03
N ARG A 133 8.51 10.16 8.32
CA ARG A 133 7.94 10.23 9.68
C ARG A 133 7.23 8.93 10.08
N LYS A 134 6.72 8.18 9.10
CA LYS A 134 6.05 6.89 9.33
C LYS A 134 6.98 5.70 9.15
N ALA A 135 8.14 5.91 8.54
CA ALA A 135 9.09 4.84 8.30
C ALA A 135 9.60 4.24 9.62
N LEU A 136 9.57 2.93 9.69
CA LEU A 136 10.15 2.16 10.77
C LEU A 136 11.36 1.41 10.21
N ILE A 137 12.55 1.76 10.66
CA ILE A 137 13.79 1.22 10.10
C ILE A 137 14.46 0.28 11.10
N ALA A 138 14.93 -0.88 10.62
CA ALA A 138 15.72 -1.87 11.36
C ALA A 138 15.10 -2.24 12.71
N LYS A 139 13.83 -2.65 12.72
CA LYS A 139 13.10 -3.07 13.91
C LYS A 139 13.05 -4.59 14.02
N THR A 140 12.88 -5.09 15.23
CA THR A 140 12.60 -6.52 15.48
C THR A 140 11.13 -6.87 15.24
N GLN A 141 10.26 -5.87 15.16
CA GLN A 141 8.85 -6.01 14.79
C GLN A 141 8.28 -4.73 14.18
N VAL A 142 7.40 -4.88 13.19
CA VAL A 142 6.73 -3.77 12.51
C VAL A 142 5.27 -4.12 12.20
N PRO A 143 4.36 -3.13 12.11
CA PRO A 143 3.03 -3.35 11.56
C PRO A 143 3.13 -3.53 10.04
N PHE A 144 2.41 -4.52 9.50
CA PHE A 144 2.31 -4.79 8.08
C PHE A 144 0.98 -5.47 7.75
N VAL A 145 0.23 -4.95 6.79
CA VAL A 145 -1.07 -5.48 6.33
C VAL A 145 -2.04 -5.80 7.49
N GLY A 146 -2.07 -4.93 8.52
CA GLY A 146 -2.96 -5.09 9.67
C GLY A 146 -2.52 -6.15 10.69
N PHE A 147 -1.30 -6.67 10.58
CA PHE A 147 -0.65 -7.56 11.52
C PHE A 147 0.60 -6.91 12.13
N LEU A 148 1.03 -7.41 13.26
CA LEU A 148 2.33 -7.12 13.85
C LEU A 148 3.26 -8.28 13.49
N VAL A 149 4.22 -8.00 12.61
CA VAL A 149 5.19 -8.98 12.11
C VAL A 149 6.49 -8.80 12.86
N GLY A 150 7.07 -9.85 13.37
CA GLY A 150 8.32 -9.77 14.12
C GLY A 150 9.03 -11.13 14.24
N THR A 151 10.16 -11.12 14.96
CA THR A 151 10.99 -12.30 15.23
C THR A 151 10.23 -13.44 15.91
N ASP A 152 9.22 -13.10 16.70
CA ASP A 152 8.36 -14.07 17.40
C ASP A 152 7.18 -14.56 16.54
N GLY A 153 7.16 -14.20 15.27
CA GLY A 153 6.10 -14.55 14.33
C GLY A 153 5.12 -13.42 14.05
N ILE A 154 3.94 -13.78 13.56
CA ILE A 154 2.89 -12.85 13.13
C ILE A 154 1.79 -12.83 14.19
N LYS A 155 1.43 -11.64 14.64
CA LYS A 155 0.40 -11.40 15.67
C LYS A 155 -0.62 -10.40 15.17
N LEU A 156 -1.84 -10.46 15.67
CA LEU A 156 -2.80 -9.38 15.46
C LEU A 156 -2.34 -8.11 16.20
N ILE A 157 -2.57 -6.96 15.61
CA ILE A 157 -2.29 -5.68 16.27
C ILE A 157 -3.18 -5.58 17.52
N PRO A 158 -2.62 -5.33 18.73
CA PRO A 158 -3.36 -5.33 19.99
C PRO A 158 -4.62 -4.47 19.95
N LYS A 159 -4.56 -3.28 19.37
CA LYS A 159 -5.69 -2.40 19.18
C LYS A 159 -6.84 -3.06 18.41
N LYS A 160 -6.54 -3.83 17.37
CA LYS A 160 -7.55 -4.55 16.57
C LYS A 160 -8.27 -5.61 17.41
N VAL A 161 -7.51 -6.30 18.27
CA VAL A 161 -8.06 -7.28 19.21
C VAL A 161 -8.98 -6.60 20.22
N ASP A 162 -8.58 -5.46 20.79
CA ASP A 162 -9.38 -4.70 21.74
C ASP A 162 -10.64 -4.12 21.10
N ASP A 163 -10.53 -3.59 19.88
CA ASP A 163 -11.67 -3.10 19.10
C ASP A 163 -12.70 -4.22 18.87
N ILE A 164 -12.27 -5.44 18.55
CA ILE A 164 -13.15 -6.61 18.39
C ILE A 164 -13.79 -7.01 19.75
N ARG A 165 -13.01 -7.04 20.83
CA ARG A 165 -13.51 -7.41 22.17
C ARG A 165 -14.56 -6.44 22.71
N THR A 166 -14.48 -5.17 22.34
CA THR A 166 -15.40 -4.12 22.79
C THR A 166 -16.66 -4.01 21.93
N LEU A 167 -16.74 -4.76 20.83
CA LEU A 167 -17.90 -4.77 19.96
C LEU A 167 -19.12 -5.39 20.64
N ASN A 168 -20.22 -4.64 20.62
CA ASN A 168 -21.51 -5.21 20.96
C ASN A 168 -21.98 -6.20 19.90
N ALA A 169 -22.72 -7.23 20.34
CA ALA A 169 -23.32 -8.20 19.41
C ALA A 169 -24.09 -7.48 18.28
N PRO A 170 -23.83 -7.82 17.00
CA PRO A 170 -24.47 -7.15 15.88
C PRO A 170 -25.97 -7.40 15.87
N LYS A 171 -26.76 -6.32 15.85
CA LYS A 171 -28.24 -6.40 15.91
C LYS A 171 -28.93 -6.25 14.54
N ASP A 172 -28.19 -5.91 13.50
CA ASP A 172 -28.71 -5.73 12.15
C ASP A 172 -27.70 -6.18 11.08
N LYS A 173 -28.18 -6.33 9.83
CA LYS A 173 -27.37 -6.78 8.69
C LYS A 173 -26.12 -5.91 8.47
N LYS A 174 -26.23 -4.60 8.65
CA LYS A 174 -25.12 -3.67 8.46
C LYS A 174 -24.02 -3.88 9.51
N LYS A 175 -24.40 -4.11 10.77
CA LYS A 175 -23.48 -4.41 11.85
C LYS A 175 -22.82 -5.78 11.70
N VAL A 176 -23.54 -6.78 11.17
CA VAL A 176 -22.94 -8.07 10.79
C VAL A 176 -21.89 -7.89 9.69
N GLN A 177 -22.19 -7.10 8.65
CA GLN A 177 -21.22 -6.80 7.59
C GLN A 177 -20.00 -6.05 8.12
N GLN A 178 -20.18 -5.09 9.03
CA GLN A 178 -19.08 -4.38 9.70
C GLN A 178 -18.22 -5.34 10.53
N PHE A 179 -18.84 -6.23 11.29
CA PHE A 179 -18.13 -7.25 12.06
C PHE A 179 -17.30 -8.17 11.17
N LEU A 180 -17.91 -8.73 10.11
CA LEU A 180 -17.21 -9.61 9.17
C LEU A 180 -16.07 -8.91 8.41
N GLY A 181 -16.13 -7.59 8.24
CA GLY A 181 -15.06 -6.81 7.64
C GLY A 181 -13.90 -6.46 8.60
N MET A 182 -14.06 -6.72 9.91
CA MET A 182 -13.04 -6.47 10.93
C MET A 182 -12.31 -7.74 11.37
N VAL A 183 -12.95 -8.89 11.22
CA VAL A 183 -12.43 -10.22 11.55
C VAL A 183 -11.80 -10.84 10.31
#